data_5870b6e21c9e12efeaf144fd1e24d9f2
#
_entry.id   5870b6e21c9e12efeaf144fd1e24d9f2
#
_cell.length_a   1.000
_cell.length_b   1.000
_cell.length_c   1.000
_cell.angle_alpha   90.00
_cell.angle_beta   90.00
_cell.angle_gamma   90.00
#
_symmetry.space_group_name_H-M   'P 1'
#
loop_
_entity.id
_entity.type
_entity.pdbx_description
1 polymer ?
#
loop_
_entity_poly.entity_id
_entity_poly.type
_entity_poly.pdbx_seq_one_letter_code
_entity_poly.pdbx_strand_id
1 'polypeptide(L)'
;MYFEDYVLSIQYFNQVIRLKPYLSEPYLYRSIAKIQLEDYQGALKDCNASLERNPFSPGSYYARGYIYRQLERWEDAENDYNEALRFSPENRTYLLLRADTRAQRKLYTAALEDIDQLLKREPQSATIWSERGRVCILSHDTLQALEAFNQAATYDKTNPAVWSQLGVTNLMMQREDEAYSQLSQAIQLGSKWAGDYINRGIIHYHRHNYRGALSDYDQAVRLSPNDADTYYNRGVMRQEVGDYNRAMEDLDKAIDLAPERTEMRYQRGLVEMQLKQWKEVVSDMQALIARYPYFLPAYYLAAQAKTKMGDQAGAYRYRKQAQDLEEKKEQIQSGQAQPNTDLIVADAQPQKKDHRKEFSAHAAQNQQEPTEDEQKYDSQTRGSIQKRYQDVVNEPNISLSYYSHDMSLRRTNYYHPIVDQLNRSEALPASLRFTTQEMSLTAQMVDFHFSEINRLTQLIDATPDAALLFARAIEFAVIKDYASAVDDCTRAVVMADRDMEVVICFCRACWRERMSEPDYELTLRDYDQVIRLQPDFAFAYYNKANVLCTQRNWRDAIDHYTKAIAHDSDFAEAYFNRGLTYIYIGENEKGLSDLSKAGELGIYQAYNLILRFK
;
A
#
# COMPACT_ATOMS: atom_id res chain seq x y z
N MET A 1 -7.36 0.96 -22.00
CA MET A 1 -7.04 0.04 -20.90
C MET A 1 -6.83 -1.41 -21.36
N TYR A 2 -6.80 -1.66 -22.66
CA TYR A 2 -6.67 -3.01 -23.24
C TYR A 2 -5.34 -3.72 -22.90
N PHE A 3 -4.31 -2.98 -22.46
CA PHE A 3 -2.96 -3.50 -22.21
C PHE A 3 -2.49 -3.26 -20.78
N GLU A 4 -3.40 -2.98 -19.85
CA GLU A 4 -3.07 -2.74 -18.42
C GLU A 4 -2.05 -1.60 -18.18
N ASP A 5 -1.87 -0.70 -19.17
CA ASP A 5 -1.09 0.51 -18.97
C ASP A 5 -1.98 1.65 -18.45
N TYR A 6 -2.25 1.58 -17.16
CA TYR A 6 -3.14 2.53 -16.50
C TYR A 6 -2.57 3.94 -16.43
N VAL A 7 -1.24 4.08 -16.31
CA VAL A 7 -0.58 5.39 -16.27
C VAL A 7 -0.71 6.11 -17.60
N LEU A 8 -0.42 5.41 -18.69
CA LEU A 8 -0.60 5.97 -20.04
C LEU A 8 -2.08 6.32 -20.33
N SER A 9 -3.00 5.47 -19.88
CA SER A 9 -4.44 5.74 -19.98
C SER A 9 -4.83 7.04 -19.27
N ILE A 10 -4.31 7.28 -18.07
CA ILE A 10 -4.52 8.53 -17.31
C ILE A 10 -4.03 9.74 -18.11
N GLN A 11 -2.86 9.66 -18.75
CA GLN A 11 -2.31 10.76 -19.54
C GLN A 11 -3.22 11.08 -20.75
N TYR A 12 -3.73 10.07 -21.45
CA TYR A 12 -4.68 10.30 -22.55
C TYR A 12 -6.00 10.90 -22.05
N PHE A 13 -6.56 10.43 -20.94
CA PHE A 13 -7.77 11.03 -20.37
C PHE A 13 -7.53 12.48 -19.92
N ASN A 14 -6.35 12.83 -19.40
CA ASN A 14 -5.98 14.21 -19.08
C ASN A 14 -6.04 15.10 -20.31
N GLN A 15 -5.53 14.64 -21.46
CA GLN A 15 -5.60 15.40 -22.71
C GLN A 15 -7.06 15.60 -23.15
N VAL A 16 -7.89 14.54 -23.08
CA VAL A 16 -9.32 14.65 -23.43
C VAL A 16 -10.04 15.62 -22.48
N ILE A 17 -9.79 15.54 -21.17
CA ILE A 17 -10.38 16.43 -20.17
C ILE A 17 -9.97 17.88 -20.40
N ARG A 18 -8.71 18.15 -20.76
CA ARG A 18 -8.22 19.49 -21.09
C ARG A 18 -8.94 20.08 -22.30
N LEU A 19 -9.18 19.26 -23.34
CA LEU A 19 -9.85 19.68 -24.56
C LEU A 19 -11.37 19.77 -24.43
N LYS A 20 -11.98 18.89 -23.61
CA LYS A 20 -13.44 18.76 -23.46
C LYS A 20 -13.81 18.52 -21.99
N PRO A 21 -13.65 19.53 -21.12
CA PRO A 21 -13.83 19.37 -19.65
C PRO A 21 -15.27 19.11 -19.23
N TYR A 22 -16.25 19.29 -20.13
CA TYR A 22 -17.67 19.08 -19.86
C TYR A 22 -18.14 17.62 -20.04
N LEU A 23 -17.31 16.74 -20.64
CA LEU A 23 -17.64 15.32 -20.80
C LEU A 23 -17.46 14.58 -19.47
N SER A 24 -18.40 13.70 -19.11
CA SER A 24 -18.35 12.89 -17.88
C SER A 24 -17.49 11.64 -18.02
N GLU A 25 -17.55 10.98 -19.20
CA GLU A 25 -16.91 9.70 -19.45
C GLU A 25 -15.38 9.70 -19.25
N PRO A 26 -14.62 10.73 -19.69
CA PRO A 26 -13.18 10.74 -19.47
C PRO A 26 -12.79 10.72 -17.99
N TYR A 27 -13.58 11.39 -17.14
CA TYR A 27 -13.37 11.34 -15.69
C TYR A 27 -13.68 9.95 -15.14
N LEU A 28 -14.78 9.32 -15.56
CA LEU A 28 -15.12 7.95 -15.16
C LEU A 28 -13.99 6.97 -15.55
N TYR A 29 -13.54 7.00 -16.80
CA TYR A 29 -12.49 6.08 -17.23
C TYR A 29 -11.13 6.37 -16.58
N ARG A 30 -10.82 7.63 -16.26
CA ARG A 30 -9.63 7.98 -15.48
C ARG A 30 -9.76 7.47 -14.05
N SER A 31 -10.93 7.54 -13.43
CA SER A 31 -11.17 6.96 -12.10
C SER A 31 -10.94 5.45 -12.09
N ILE A 32 -11.42 4.73 -13.12
CA ILE A 32 -11.20 3.28 -13.25
C ILE A 32 -9.70 2.96 -13.38
N ALA A 33 -8.94 3.74 -14.15
CA ALA A 33 -7.49 3.56 -14.24
C ALA A 33 -6.79 3.80 -12.88
N LYS A 34 -7.22 4.84 -12.12
CA LYS A 34 -6.72 5.12 -10.77
C LYS A 34 -7.10 4.03 -9.76
N ILE A 35 -8.29 3.44 -9.87
CA ILE A 35 -8.71 2.29 -9.04
C ILE A 35 -7.72 1.12 -9.23
N GLN A 36 -7.31 0.83 -10.45
CA GLN A 36 -6.34 -0.25 -10.73
C GLN A 36 -4.94 0.05 -10.17
N LEU A 37 -4.62 1.32 -9.95
CA LEU A 37 -3.39 1.77 -9.28
C LEU A 37 -3.59 1.95 -7.76
N GLU A 38 -4.76 1.58 -7.24
CA GLU A 38 -5.19 1.74 -5.84
C GLU A 38 -5.17 3.20 -5.34
N ASP A 39 -5.16 4.18 -6.24
CA ASP A 39 -5.34 5.60 -5.92
C ASP A 39 -6.83 5.91 -5.71
N TYR A 40 -7.37 5.44 -4.59
CA TYR A 40 -8.80 5.59 -4.29
C TYR A 40 -9.21 7.05 -4.05
N GLN A 41 -8.32 7.88 -3.50
CA GLN A 41 -8.62 9.30 -3.27
C GLN A 41 -8.72 10.10 -4.58
N GLY A 42 -7.77 9.88 -5.50
CA GLY A 42 -7.81 10.46 -6.83
C GLY A 42 -8.97 9.95 -7.67
N ALA A 43 -9.27 8.65 -7.57
CA ALA A 43 -10.42 8.04 -8.24
C ALA A 43 -11.76 8.59 -7.74
N LEU A 44 -11.89 8.83 -6.43
CA LEU A 44 -13.09 9.42 -5.82
C LEU A 44 -13.35 10.84 -6.35
N LYS A 45 -12.30 11.67 -6.46
CA LYS A 45 -12.41 13.01 -7.06
C LYS A 45 -12.92 12.93 -8.50
N ASP A 46 -12.40 12.00 -9.29
CA ASP A 46 -12.80 11.80 -10.67
C ASP A 46 -14.26 11.29 -10.79
N CYS A 47 -14.68 10.34 -9.95
CA CYS A 47 -16.07 9.89 -9.90
C CYS A 47 -17.02 11.04 -9.57
N ASN A 48 -16.69 11.89 -8.59
CA ASN A 48 -17.48 13.07 -8.25
C ASN A 48 -17.56 14.03 -9.43
N ALA A 49 -16.43 14.33 -10.07
CA ALA A 49 -16.38 15.20 -11.25
C ALA A 49 -17.20 14.63 -12.44
N SER A 50 -17.23 13.30 -12.59
CA SER A 50 -18.08 12.63 -13.58
C SER A 50 -19.56 12.81 -13.27
N LEU A 51 -19.97 12.61 -12.01
CA LEU A 51 -21.36 12.73 -11.56
C LEU A 51 -21.87 14.18 -11.55
N GLU A 52 -21.03 15.15 -11.28
CA GLU A 52 -21.35 16.59 -11.43
C GLU A 52 -21.73 16.94 -12.88
N ARG A 53 -21.14 16.27 -13.86
CA ARG A 53 -21.41 16.48 -15.29
C ARG A 53 -22.54 15.65 -15.82
N ASN A 54 -22.68 14.43 -15.32
CA ASN A 54 -23.75 13.52 -15.67
C ASN A 54 -24.26 12.74 -14.44
N PRO A 55 -25.28 13.28 -13.73
CA PRO A 55 -25.89 12.60 -12.57
C PRO A 55 -26.64 11.30 -12.92
N PHE A 56 -26.80 11.00 -14.21
CA PHE A 56 -27.53 9.82 -14.69
C PHE A 56 -26.58 8.67 -15.13
N SER A 57 -25.33 8.68 -14.67
CA SER A 57 -24.32 7.68 -15.04
C SER A 57 -24.28 6.54 -14.01
N PRO A 58 -24.91 5.37 -14.27
CA PRO A 58 -24.84 4.24 -13.36
C PRO A 58 -23.40 3.71 -13.18
N GLY A 59 -22.56 3.81 -14.22
CA GLY A 59 -21.16 3.42 -14.15
C GLY A 59 -20.34 4.28 -13.18
N SER A 60 -20.65 5.57 -13.06
CA SER A 60 -19.96 6.47 -12.13
C SER A 60 -20.36 6.21 -10.67
N TYR A 61 -21.64 5.94 -10.42
CA TYR A 61 -22.10 5.47 -9.11
C TYR A 61 -21.47 4.12 -8.74
N TYR A 62 -21.46 3.17 -9.68
CA TYR A 62 -20.82 1.88 -9.47
C TYR A 62 -19.33 2.02 -9.11
N ALA A 63 -18.58 2.81 -9.86
CA ALA A 63 -17.15 3.01 -9.61
C ALA A 63 -16.93 3.68 -8.25
N ARG A 64 -17.76 4.68 -7.88
CA ARG A 64 -17.64 5.37 -6.59
C ARG A 64 -18.04 4.46 -5.42
N GLY A 65 -19.10 3.67 -5.59
CA GLY A 65 -19.51 2.66 -4.61
C GLY A 65 -18.41 1.61 -4.38
N TYR A 66 -17.72 1.18 -5.45
CA TYR A 66 -16.57 0.30 -5.32
C TYR A 66 -15.44 0.94 -4.51
N ILE A 67 -15.11 2.20 -4.77
CA ILE A 67 -14.11 2.94 -4.00
C ILE A 67 -14.51 3.03 -2.53
N TYR A 68 -15.76 3.37 -2.23
CA TYR A 68 -16.25 3.43 -0.85
C TYR A 68 -16.13 2.09 -0.12
N ARG A 69 -16.35 0.96 -0.82
CA ARG A 69 -16.09 -0.37 -0.25
C ARG A 69 -14.61 -0.58 0.11
N GLN A 70 -13.69 -0.16 -0.76
CA GLN A 70 -12.25 -0.28 -0.48
C GLN A 70 -11.80 0.61 0.70
N LEU A 71 -12.54 1.68 0.97
CA LEU A 71 -12.35 2.58 2.10
C LEU A 71 -13.21 2.21 3.33
N GLU A 72 -13.83 1.02 3.33
CA GLU A 72 -14.72 0.51 4.38
C GLU A 72 -15.93 1.43 4.70
N ARG A 73 -16.25 2.35 3.79
CA ARG A 73 -17.40 3.27 3.88
C ARG A 73 -18.65 2.59 3.35
N TRP A 74 -19.09 1.57 4.06
CA TRP A 74 -20.14 0.63 3.60
C TRP A 74 -21.50 1.30 3.33
N GLU A 75 -21.87 2.31 4.09
CA GLU A 75 -23.14 3.03 3.90
C GLU A 75 -23.13 3.87 2.63
N ASP A 76 -22.05 4.60 2.39
CA ASP A 76 -21.88 5.38 1.17
C ASP A 76 -21.85 4.47 -0.07
N ALA A 77 -21.22 3.30 0.04
CA ALA A 77 -21.19 2.31 -1.02
C ALA A 77 -22.58 1.77 -1.35
N GLU A 78 -23.39 1.44 -0.33
CA GLU A 78 -24.77 0.98 -0.54
C GLU A 78 -25.63 2.05 -1.20
N ASN A 79 -25.49 3.32 -0.78
CA ASN A 79 -26.22 4.44 -1.38
C ASN A 79 -25.89 4.60 -2.86
N ASP A 80 -24.61 4.49 -3.23
CA ASP A 80 -24.20 4.57 -4.63
C ASP A 80 -24.70 3.37 -5.45
N TYR A 81 -24.69 2.16 -4.91
CA TYR A 81 -25.28 1.01 -5.60
C TYR A 81 -26.82 1.13 -5.72
N ASN A 82 -27.49 1.73 -4.76
CA ASN A 82 -28.91 2.05 -4.87
C ASN A 82 -29.18 3.00 -6.06
N GLU A 83 -28.38 4.06 -6.21
CA GLU A 83 -28.50 4.97 -7.36
C GLU A 83 -28.15 4.26 -8.68
N ALA A 84 -27.10 3.45 -8.72
CA ALA A 84 -26.76 2.67 -9.92
C ALA A 84 -27.90 1.72 -10.33
N LEU A 85 -28.54 1.05 -9.36
CA LEU A 85 -29.68 0.16 -9.58
C LEU A 85 -30.95 0.91 -9.96
N ARG A 86 -31.12 2.16 -9.55
CA ARG A 86 -32.24 2.99 -9.97
C ARG A 86 -32.27 3.20 -11.49
N PHE A 87 -31.09 3.31 -12.12
CA PHE A 87 -30.95 3.42 -13.58
C PHE A 87 -30.83 2.06 -14.29
N SER A 88 -30.39 1.03 -13.58
CA SER A 88 -30.19 -0.31 -14.12
C SER A 88 -30.66 -1.37 -13.11
N PRO A 89 -31.99 -1.51 -12.86
CA PRO A 89 -32.56 -2.32 -11.75
C PRO A 89 -32.19 -3.79 -11.81
N GLU A 90 -31.83 -4.27 -12.98
CA GLU A 90 -31.58 -5.68 -13.24
C GLU A 90 -30.11 -6.01 -13.42
N ASN A 91 -29.22 -5.05 -13.18
CA ASN A 91 -27.79 -5.28 -13.36
C ASN A 91 -27.27 -6.25 -12.29
N ARG A 92 -26.82 -7.42 -12.76
CA ARG A 92 -26.32 -8.50 -11.92
C ARG A 92 -25.17 -8.05 -11.00
N THR A 93 -24.21 -7.32 -11.56
CA THR A 93 -23.02 -6.87 -10.82
C THR A 93 -23.40 -5.91 -9.70
N TYR A 94 -24.31 -4.97 -9.97
CA TYR A 94 -24.73 -4.00 -8.97
C TYR A 94 -25.52 -4.65 -7.83
N LEU A 95 -26.38 -5.62 -8.14
CA LEU A 95 -27.12 -6.39 -7.13
C LEU A 95 -26.17 -7.23 -6.25
N LEU A 96 -25.22 -7.94 -6.84
CA LEU A 96 -24.24 -8.73 -6.07
C LEU A 96 -23.37 -7.86 -5.17
N LEU A 97 -22.90 -6.71 -5.65
CA LEU A 97 -22.08 -5.81 -4.86
C LEU A 97 -22.87 -5.13 -3.75
N ARG A 98 -24.14 -4.78 -3.99
CA ARG A 98 -25.03 -4.27 -2.95
C ARG A 98 -25.31 -5.33 -1.90
N ALA A 99 -25.59 -6.56 -2.30
CA ALA A 99 -25.79 -7.68 -1.39
C ALA A 99 -24.56 -7.91 -0.50
N ASP A 100 -23.38 -7.93 -1.08
CA ASP A 100 -22.13 -8.05 -0.33
C ASP A 100 -21.92 -6.87 0.64
N THR A 101 -22.14 -5.64 0.18
CA THR A 101 -22.04 -4.43 1.02
C THR A 101 -23.02 -4.48 2.19
N ARG A 102 -24.25 -4.92 1.95
CA ARG A 102 -25.29 -5.12 3.00
C ARG A 102 -24.88 -6.21 3.98
N ALA A 103 -24.26 -7.29 3.51
CA ALA A 103 -23.76 -8.35 4.36
C ALA A 103 -22.62 -7.84 5.30
N GLN A 104 -21.71 -6.99 4.81
CA GLN A 104 -20.69 -6.34 5.64
C GLN A 104 -21.32 -5.40 6.70
N ARG A 105 -22.40 -4.72 6.37
CA ARG A 105 -23.21 -3.94 7.32
C ARG A 105 -24.10 -4.79 8.24
N LYS A 106 -24.02 -6.12 8.16
CA LYS A 106 -24.85 -7.09 8.89
C LYS A 106 -26.35 -7.00 8.56
N LEU A 107 -26.71 -6.43 7.42
CA LEU A 107 -28.08 -6.34 6.91
C LEU A 107 -28.40 -7.60 6.07
N TYR A 108 -28.30 -8.76 6.70
CA TYR A 108 -28.33 -10.06 6.01
C TYR A 108 -29.64 -10.33 5.25
N THR A 109 -30.78 -9.95 5.82
CA THR A 109 -32.10 -10.13 5.16
C THR A 109 -32.14 -9.37 3.84
N ALA A 110 -31.76 -8.09 3.85
CA ALA A 110 -31.72 -7.26 2.65
C ALA A 110 -30.68 -7.74 1.62
N ALA A 111 -29.54 -8.31 2.10
CA ALA A 111 -28.56 -8.93 1.21
C ALA A 111 -29.14 -10.18 0.51
N LEU A 112 -29.85 -11.02 1.24
CA LEU A 112 -30.51 -12.22 0.68
C LEU A 112 -31.63 -11.85 -0.31
N GLU A 113 -32.40 -10.76 -0.06
CA GLU A 113 -33.39 -10.27 -1.00
C GLU A 113 -32.77 -9.92 -2.37
N ASP A 114 -31.63 -9.24 -2.40
CA ASP A 114 -30.91 -8.93 -3.65
C ASP A 114 -30.47 -10.21 -4.39
N ILE A 115 -29.95 -11.19 -3.63
CA ILE A 115 -29.49 -12.47 -4.19
C ILE A 115 -30.69 -13.29 -4.69
N ASP A 116 -31.78 -13.35 -3.93
CA ASP A 116 -32.99 -14.07 -4.31
C ASP A 116 -33.69 -13.43 -5.54
N GLN A 117 -33.56 -12.10 -5.72
CA GLN A 117 -33.97 -11.44 -6.97
C GLN A 117 -33.19 -11.96 -8.18
N LEU A 118 -31.87 -12.17 -8.02
CA LEU A 118 -31.02 -12.74 -9.07
C LEU A 118 -31.36 -14.22 -9.33
N LEU A 119 -31.59 -15.02 -8.29
CA LEU A 119 -31.91 -16.43 -8.41
C LEU A 119 -33.27 -16.68 -9.10
N LYS A 120 -34.22 -15.75 -8.98
CA LYS A 120 -35.49 -15.81 -9.76
C LYS A 120 -35.23 -15.75 -11.28
N ARG A 121 -34.16 -15.12 -11.72
CA ARG A 121 -33.79 -14.93 -13.13
C ARG A 121 -32.80 -15.97 -13.61
N GLU A 122 -31.85 -16.29 -12.76
CA GLU A 122 -30.73 -17.22 -13.02
C GLU A 122 -30.76 -18.38 -11.99
N PRO A 123 -31.81 -19.22 -11.96
CA PRO A 123 -31.96 -20.22 -10.90
C PRO A 123 -30.89 -21.32 -10.92
N GLN A 124 -30.15 -21.46 -12.03
CA GLN A 124 -29.11 -22.47 -12.21
C GLN A 124 -27.68 -21.89 -12.07
N SER A 125 -27.55 -20.66 -11.59
CA SER A 125 -26.24 -20.03 -11.43
C SER A 125 -25.54 -20.51 -10.16
N ALA A 126 -24.56 -21.37 -10.28
CA ALA A 126 -23.74 -21.84 -9.16
C ALA A 126 -23.08 -20.69 -8.38
N THR A 127 -22.64 -19.64 -9.09
CA THR A 127 -22.02 -18.45 -8.47
C THR A 127 -22.99 -17.73 -7.55
N ILE A 128 -24.25 -17.52 -7.99
CA ILE A 128 -25.25 -16.81 -7.16
C ILE A 128 -25.65 -17.65 -5.95
N TRP A 129 -25.78 -18.97 -6.12
CA TRP A 129 -26.02 -19.88 -5.01
C TRP A 129 -24.85 -19.88 -3.99
N SER A 130 -23.61 -19.82 -4.48
CA SER A 130 -22.42 -19.70 -3.59
C SER A 130 -22.46 -18.38 -2.81
N GLU A 131 -22.83 -17.26 -3.43
CA GLU A 131 -22.97 -15.97 -2.73
C GLU A 131 -24.10 -16.02 -1.69
N ARG A 132 -25.21 -16.70 -2.00
CA ARG A 132 -26.27 -16.94 -1.02
C ARG A 132 -25.77 -17.69 0.20
N GLY A 133 -25.05 -18.80 -0.04
CA GLY A 133 -24.43 -19.60 1.02
C GLY A 133 -23.46 -18.77 1.88
N ARG A 134 -22.64 -17.93 1.26
CA ARG A 134 -21.70 -17.04 1.95
C ARG A 134 -22.42 -16.05 2.89
N VAL A 135 -23.51 -15.42 2.43
CA VAL A 135 -24.31 -14.52 3.27
C VAL A 135 -24.96 -15.29 4.43
N CYS A 136 -25.42 -16.52 4.19
CA CYS A 136 -25.97 -17.38 5.24
C CYS A 136 -24.91 -17.77 6.28
N ILE A 137 -23.66 -18.01 5.89
CA ILE A 137 -22.54 -18.22 6.84
C ILE A 137 -22.33 -16.98 7.72
N LEU A 138 -22.31 -15.78 7.12
CA LEU A 138 -22.14 -14.52 7.85
C LEU A 138 -23.29 -14.23 8.83
N SER A 139 -24.50 -14.68 8.51
CA SER A 139 -25.67 -14.58 9.42
C SER A 139 -25.75 -15.72 10.43
N HIS A 140 -24.77 -16.62 10.47
CA HIS A 140 -24.73 -17.82 11.32
C HIS A 140 -25.82 -18.86 11.01
N ASP A 141 -26.46 -18.79 9.85
CA ASP A 141 -27.42 -19.79 9.40
C ASP A 141 -26.72 -20.87 8.56
N THR A 142 -26.04 -21.78 9.25
CA THR A 142 -25.26 -22.86 8.61
C THR A 142 -26.13 -23.86 7.85
N LEU A 143 -27.43 -24.00 8.21
CA LEU A 143 -28.33 -24.90 7.50
C LEU A 143 -28.70 -24.36 6.13
N GLN A 144 -29.11 -23.09 6.04
CA GLN A 144 -29.38 -22.46 4.76
C GLN A 144 -28.12 -22.31 3.91
N ALA A 145 -26.96 -22.09 4.54
CA ALA A 145 -25.68 -22.06 3.84
C ALA A 145 -25.39 -23.43 3.17
N LEU A 146 -25.56 -24.53 3.91
CA LEU A 146 -25.35 -25.88 3.37
C LEU A 146 -26.30 -26.16 2.19
N GLU A 147 -27.57 -25.79 2.29
CA GLU A 147 -28.53 -25.93 1.20
C GLU A 147 -28.11 -25.15 -0.05
N ALA A 148 -27.71 -23.88 0.13
CA ALA A 148 -27.29 -23.04 -0.97
C ALA A 148 -26.03 -23.58 -1.66
N PHE A 149 -25.01 -24.03 -0.90
CA PHE A 149 -23.80 -24.61 -1.48
C PHE A 149 -24.07 -25.98 -2.15
N ASN A 150 -25.02 -26.78 -1.66
CA ASN A 150 -25.45 -27.99 -2.35
C ASN A 150 -26.11 -27.67 -3.70
N GLN A 151 -26.92 -26.62 -3.79
CA GLN A 151 -27.45 -26.14 -5.06
C GLN A 151 -26.33 -25.68 -6.00
N ALA A 152 -25.35 -24.91 -5.48
CA ALA A 152 -24.19 -24.52 -6.26
C ALA A 152 -23.42 -25.73 -6.82
N ALA A 153 -23.16 -26.76 -6.01
CA ALA A 153 -22.49 -28.00 -6.42
C ALA A 153 -23.33 -28.81 -7.43
N THR A 154 -24.65 -28.70 -7.39
CA THR A 154 -25.51 -29.38 -8.38
C THR A 154 -25.35 -28.76 -9.76
N TYR A 155 -25.21 -27.44 -9.84
CA TYR A 155 -25.09 -26.71 -11.11
C TYR A 155 -23.64 -26.62 -11.63
N ASP A 156 -22.65 -26.63 -10.74
CA ASP A 156 -21.22 -26.67 -11.13
C ASP A 156 -20.45 -27.67 -10.26
N LYS A 157 -20.36 -28.90 -10.75
CA LYS A 157 -19.64 -30.01 -10.08
C LYS A 157 -18.13 -29.91 -10.24
N THR A 158 -17.65 -29.08 -11.15
CA THR A 158 -16.24 -28.98 -11.52
C THR A 158 -15.49 -27.89 -10.77
N ASN A 159 -16.20 -27.00 -10.10
CA ASN A 159 -15.64 -25.88 -9.37
C ASN A 159 -15.13 -26.31 -7.98
N PRO A 160 -13.80 -26.35 -7.75
CA PRO A 160 -13.25 -26.76 -6.46
C PRO A 160 -13.72 -25.85 -5.30
N ALA A 161 -13.95 -24.55 -5.55
CA ALA A 161 -14.33 -23.60 -4.50
C ALA A 161 -15.71 -23.95 -3.87
N VAL A 162 -16.64 -24.46 -4.66
CA VAL A 162 -17.95 -24.90 -4.14
C VAL A 162 -17.78 -26.08 -3.18
N TRP A 163 -16.95 -27.06 -3.54
CA TRP A 163 -16.67 -28.21 -2.69
C TRP A 163 -15.90 -27.82 -1.42
N SER A 164 -14.99 -26.84 -1.51
CA SER A 164 -14.32 -26.23 -0.34
C SER A 164 -15.34 -25.62 0.62
N GLN A 165 -16.27 -24.81 0.10
CA GLN A 165 -17.33 -24.17 0.90
C GLN A 165 -18.23 -25.20 1.59
N LEU A 166 -18.63 -26.26 0.89
CA LEU A 166 -19.38 -27.37 1.47
C LEU A 166 -18.60 -28.07 2.58
N GLY A 167 -17.32 -28.37 2.32
CA GLY A 167 -16.45 -29.02 3.29
C GLY A 167 -16.31 -28.21 4.58
N VAL A 168 -16.04 -26.92 4.46
CA VAL A 168 -15.94 -26.01 5.61
C VAL A 168 -17.28 -25.91 6.35
N THR A 169 -18.40 -25.76 5.62
CA THR A 169 -19.72 -25.68 6.24
C THR A 169 -20.06 -26.94 7.04
N ASN A 170 -19.72 -28.13 6.51
CA ASN A 170 -19.93 -29.38 7.24
C ASN A 170 -18.99 -29.52 8.46
N LEU A 171 -17.77 -29.01 8.40
CA LEU A 171 -16.90 -28.91 9.58
C LEU A 171 -17.53 -28.03 10.67
N MET A 172 -18.08 -26.88 10.31
CA MET A 172 -18.80 -26.00 11.26
C MET A 172 -19.97 -26.71 11.92
N MET A 173 -20.60 -27.64 11.21
CA MET A 173 -21.72 -28.47 11.70
C MET A 173 -21.25 -29.75 12.39
N GLN A 174 -19.93 -29.98 12.56
CA GLN A 174 -19.34 -31.17 13.13
C GLN A 174 -19.60 -32.47 12.34
N ARG A 175 -19.84 -32.35 11.03
CA ARG A 175 -20.05 -33.47 10.11
C ARG A 175 -18.74 -33.84 9.41
N GLU A 176 -17.85 -34.51 10.13
CA GLU A 176 -16.47 -34.74 9.65
C GLU A 176 -16.36 -35.69 8.45
N ASP A 177 -17.29 -36.64 8.29
CA ASP A 177 -17.24 -37.60 7.18
C ASP A 177 -17.64 -36.94 5.86
N GLU A 178 -18.70 -36.13 5.88
CA GLU A 178 -19.11 -35.32 4.73
C GLU A 178 -18.06 -34.29 4.37
N ALA A 179 -17.54 -33.57 5.37
CA ALA A 179 -16.49 -32.59 5.17
C ALA A 179 -15.24 -33.20 4.53
N TYR A 180 -14.80 -34.36 5.00
CA TYR A 180 -13.67 -35.09 4.43
C TYR A 180 -13.89 -35.43 2.94
N SER A 181 -15.08 -35.93 2.62
CA SER A 181 -15.45 -36.28 1.24
C SER A 181 -15.37 -35.03 0.33
N GLN A 182 -15.96 -33.93 0.78
CA GLN A 182 -16.06 -32.69 -0.01
C GLN A 182 -14.72 -31.98 -0.16
N LEU A 183 -13.91 -31.89 0.91
CA LEU A 183 -12.54 -31.35 0.83
C LEU A 183 -11.66 -32.22 -0.08
N SER A 184 -11.82 -33.55 -0.01
CA SER A 184 -11.10 -34.46 -0.91
C SER A 184 -11.51 -34.25 -2.37
N GLN A 185 -12.80 -33.98 -2.64
CA GLN A 185 -13.28 -33.62 -3.97
C GLN A 185 -12.73 -32.28 -4.45
N ALA A 186 -12.69 -31.24 -3.59
CA ALA A 186 -12.08 -29.96 -3.92
C ALA A 186 -10.61 -30.12 -4.31
N ILE A 187 -9.84 -30.88 -3.52
CA ILE A 187 -8.42 -31.16 -3.78
C ILE A 187 -8.23 -31.97 -5.06
N GLN A 188 -9.08 -32.97 -5.32
CA GLN A 188 -9.04 -33.76 -6.56
C GLN A 188 -9.32 -32.89 -7.80
N LEU A 189 -10.18 -31.88 -7.69
CA LEU A 189 -10.46 -30.90 -8.73
C LEU A 189 -9.36 -29.84 -8.87
N GLY A 190 -8.27 -29.94 -8.10
CA GLY A 190 -7.11 -29.07 -8.23
C GLY A 190 -7.18 -27.79 -7.40
N SER A 191 -7.90 -27.80 -6.27
CA SER A 191 -7.91 -26.65 -5.37
C SER A 191 -6.47 -26.22 -5.01
N LYS A 192 -6.20 -24.93 -5.17
CA LYS A 192 -4.95 -24.29 -4.75
C LYS A 192 -5.08 -23.58 -3.39
N TRP A 193 -6.21 -23.72 -2.73
CA TRP A 193 -6.44 -23.09 -1.44
C TRP A 193 -5.85 -23.96 -0.31
N ALA A 194 -4.90 -23.40 0.43
CA ALA A 194 -4.22 -24.08 1.54
C ALA A 194 -5.18 -24.55 2.63
N GLY A 195 -6.28 -23.81 2.85
CA GLY A 195 -7.33 -24.15 3.81
C GLY A 195 -7.97 -25.52 3.60
N ASP A 196 -8.11 -25.99 2.35
CA ASP A 196 -8.66 -27.33 2.09
C ASP A 196 -7.76 -28.43 2.64
N TYR A 197 -6.47 -28.28 2.46
CA TYR A 197 -5.47 -29.22 2.98
C TYR A 197 -5.37 -29.12 4.50
N ILE A 198 -5.39 -27.92 5.08
CA ILE A 198 -5.39 -27.72 6.53
C ILE A 198 -6.61 -28.40 7.16
N ASN A 199 -7.80 -28.13 6.63
CA ASN A 199 -9.05 -28.67 7.15
C ASN A 199 -9.11 -30.20 7.02
N ARG A 200 -8.66 -30.75 5.89
CA ARG A 200 -8.58 -32.21 5.73
C ARG A 200 -7.49 -32.81 6.60
N GLY A 201 -6.39 -32.13 6.79
CA GLY A 201 -5.32 -32.50 7.72
C GLY A 201 -5.81 -32.61 9.17
N ILE A 202 -6.67 -31.68 9.61
CA ILE A 202 -7.32 -31.73 10.93
C ILE A 202 -8.20 -32.99 11.05
N ILE A 203 -9.01 -33.29 10.03
CA ILE A 203 -9.84 -34.50 10.03
C ILE A 203 -8.97 -35.76 10.06
N HIS A 204 -7.88 -35.77 9.29
CA HIS A 204 -6.90 -36.87 9.35
C HIS A 204 -6.32 -37.05 10.76
N TYR A 205 -5.99 -35.95 11.44
CA TYR A 205 -5.49 -35.96 12.83
C TYR A 205 -6.53 -36.56 13.78
N HIS A 206 -7.80 -36.13 13.72
CA HIS A 206 -8.87 -36.68 14.56
C HIS A 206 -9.10 -38.17 14.32
N ARG A 207 -8.82 -38.65 13.10
CA ARG A 207 -8.90 -40.08 12.73
C ARG A 207 -7.61 -40.87 13.04
N HIS A 208 -6.64 -40.25 13.73
CA HIS A 208 -5.32 -40.82 14.01
C HIS A 208 -4.52 -41.21 12.74
N ASN A 209 -4.87 -40.67 11.59
CA ASN A 209 -4.12 -40.81 10.35
C ASN A 209 -3.02 -39.74 10.26
N TYR A 210 -2.03 -39.87 11.11
CA TYR A 210 -0.96 -38.86 11.23
C TYR A 210 -0.14 -38.66 9.95
N ARG A 211 0.03 -39.73 9.17
CA ARG A 211 0.73 -39.66 7.88
C ARG A 211 -0.06 -38.82 6.87
N GLY A 212 -1.37 -38.98 6.80
CA GLY A 212 -2.25 -38.19 5.97
C GLY A 212 -2.25 -36.74 6.39
N ALA A 213 -2.36 -36.46 7.71
CA ALA A 213 -2.31 -35.11 8.25
C ALA A 213 -1.01 -34.38 7.89
N LEU A 214 0.16 -35.02 8.10
CA LEU A 214 1.45 -34.43 7.73
C LEU A 214 1.58 -34.16 6.23
N SER A 215 1.09 -35.07 5.38
CA SER A 215 1.11 -34.87 3.93
C SER A 215 0.29 -33.65 3.50
N ASP A 216 -0.89 -33.50 4.13
CA ASP A 216 -1.76 -32.34 3.85
C ASP A 216 -1.16 -31.03 4.37
N TYR A 217 -0.63 -31.00 5.59
CA TYR A 217 0.05 -29.81 6.10
C TYR A 217 1.30 -29.43 5.28
N ASP A 218 2.07 -30.41 4.81
CA ASP A 218 3.20 -30.16 3.92
C ASP A 218 2.76 -29.52 2.60
N GLN A 219 1.60 -29.91 2.07
CA GLN A 219 1.04 -29.27 0.88
C GLN A 219 0.52 -27.86 1.19
N ALA A 220 -0.13 -27.67 2.34
CA ALA A 220 -0.60 -26.37 2.78
C ALA A 220 0.55 -25.35 2.93
N VAL A 221 1.68 -25.76 3.53
CA VAL A 221 2.90 -24.93 3.62
C VAL A 221 3.44 -24.55 2.25
N ARG A 222 3.41 -25.47 1.26
CA ARG A 222 3.84 -25.13 -0.12
C ARG A 222 2.93 -24.08 -0.78
N LEU A 223 1.62 -24.16 -0.52
CA LEU A 223 0.65 -23.20 -1.09
C LEU A 223 0.65 -21.86 -0.38
N SER A 224 0.87 -21.85 0.94
CA SER A 224 0.89 -20.64 1.77
C SER A 224 2.11 -20.60 2.70
N PRO A 225 3.31 -20.29 2.19
CA PRO A 225 4.55 -20.36 2.98
C PRO A 225 4.70 -19.26 4.05
N ASN A 226 3.79 -18.29 4.08
CA ASN A 226 3.77 -17.21 5.05
C ASN A 226 2.58 -17.29 6.02
N ASP A 227 1.90 -18.42 6.09
CA ASP A 227 0.78 -18.62 6.99
C ASP A 227 1.24 -19.28 8.31
N ALA A 228 1.15 -18.51 9.41
CA ALA A 228 1.57 -18.94 10.74
C ALA A 228 0.76 -20.15 11.25
N ASP A 229 -0.54 -20.19 10.96
CA ASP A 229 -1.42 -21.27 11.42
C ASP A 229 -1.07 -22.62 10.80
N THR A 230 -0.66 -22.63 9.55
CA THR A 230 -0.22 -23.86 8.88
C THR A 230 1.02 -24.45 9.55
N TYR A 231 2.01 -23.61 9.86
CA TYR A 231 3.21 -24.08 10.59
C TYR A 231 2.87 -24.52 12.01
N TYR A 232 2.03 -23.76 12.71
CA TYR A 232 1.58 -24.12 14.05
C TYR A 232 0.91 -25.51 14.07
N ASN A 233 -0.05 -25.75 13.19
CA ASN A 233 -0.78 -27.03 13.10
C ASN A 233 0.16 -28.18 12.75
N ARG A 234 1.10 -27.98 11.83
CA ARG A 234 2.11 -28.99 11.49
C ARG A 234 3.07 -29.25 12.65
N GLY A 235 3.48 -28.21 13.36
CA GLY A 235 4.32 -28.33 14.55
C GLY A 235 3.65 -29.13 15.67
N VAL A 236 2.38 -28.85 15.96
CA VAL A 236 1.58 -29.63 16.91
C VAL A 236 1.47 -31.08 16.46
N MET A 237 1.23 -31.32 15.17
CA MET A 237 1.15 -32.68 14.62
C MET A 237 2.48 -33.43 14.75
N ARG A 238 3.61 -32.79 14.46
CA ARG A 238 4.95 -33.34 14.61
C ARG A 238 5.28 -33.67 16.08
N GLN A 239 4.84 -32.85 17.00
CA GLN A 239 4.96 -33.13 18.44
C GLN A 239 4.22 -34.39 18.83
N GLU A 240 3.00 -34.62 18.37
CA GLU A 240 2.19 -35.81 18.66
C GLU A 240 2.85 -37.09 18.16
N VAL A 241 3.54 -37.05 17.03
CA VAL A 241 4.28 -38.21 16.51
C VAL A 241 5.70 -38.32 17.07
N GLY A 242 6.11 -37.44 18.00
CA GLY A 242 7.42 -37.47 18.67
C GLY A 242 8.57 -36.86 17.85
N ASP A 243 8.30 -36.20 16.73
CA ASP A 243 9.31 -35.49 15.93
C ASP A 243 9.54 -34.07 16.50
N TYR A 244 10.08 -34.03 17.73
CA TYR A 244 10.22 -32.79 18.50
C TYR A 244 11.13 -31.74 17.83
N ASN A 245 12.19 -32.20 17.12
CA ASN A 245 13.11 -31.25 16.47
C ASN A 245 12.43 -30.50 15.34
N ARG A 246 11.72 -31.18 14.44
CA ARG A 246 10.98 -30.53 13.37
C ARG A 246 9.73 -29.79 13.87
N ALA A 247 9.12 -30.27 14.98
CA ALA A 247 8.07 -29.52 15.66
C ALA A 247 8.55 -28.15 16.13
N MET A 248 9.78 -28.10 16.69
CA MET A 248 10.41 -26.85 17.11
C MET A 248 10.62 -25.89 15.95
N GLU A 249 11.20 -26.39 14.82
CA GLU A 249 11.39 -25.57 13.61
C GLU A 249 10.08 -24.95 13.11
N ASP A 250 9.00 -25.71 13.11
CA ASP A 250 7.69 -25.23 12.70
C ASP A 250 7.11 -24.20 13.67
N LEU A 251 7.20 -24.46 14.97
CA LEU A 251 6.68 -23.54 16.00
C LEU A 251 7.49 -22.23 16.05
N ASP A 252 8.81 -22.28 15.87
CA ASP A 252 9.65 -21.09 15.72
C ASP A 252 9.21 -20.28 14.51
N LYS A 253 9.00 -20.94 13.35
CA LYS A 253 8.53 -20.26 12.14
C LYS A 253 7.14 -19.65 12.31
N ALA A 254 6.23 -20.32 13.01
CA ALA A 254 4.90 -19.80 13.31
C ALA A 254 4.97 -18.54 14.19
N ILE A 255 5.83 -18.54 15.22
CA ILE A 255 6.03 -17.40 16.11
C ILE A 255 6.71 -16.23 15.38
N ASP A 256 7.67 -16.50 14.49
CA ASP A 256 8.32 -15.47 13.67
C ASP A 256 7.34 -14.78 12.71
N LEU A 257 6.40 -15.54 12.15
CA LEU A 257 5.37 -15.02 11.24
C LEU A 257 4.26 -14.24 11.97
N ALA A 258 3.97 -14.59 13.24
CA ALA A 258 2.94 -13.97 14.06
C ALA A 258 3.42 -13.74 15.50
N PRO A 259 4.40 -12.84 15.74
CA PRO A 259 5.03 -12.64 17.05
C PRO A 259 4.06 -12.09 18.12
N GLU A 260 2.97 -11.45 17.70
CA GLU A 260 1.90 -10.97 18.59
C GLU A 260 1.03 -12.11 19.16
N ARG A 261 1.03 -13.28 18.52
CA ARG A 261 0.27 -14.46 18.93
C ARG A 261 1.04 -15.29 19.98
N THR A 262 1.11 -14.78 21.18
CA THR A 262 1.90 -15.34 22.28
C THR A 262 1.42 -16.72 22.72
N GLU A 263 0.17 -17.11 22.42
CA GLU A 263 -0.38 -18.45 22.72
C GLU A 263 0.40 -19.59 22.05
N MET A 264 1.03 -19.35 20.92
CA MET A 264 1.87 -20.34 20.22
C MET A 264 3.10 -20.74 21.05
N ARG A 265 3.57 -19.86 21.96
CA ARG A 265 4.69 -20.13 22.86
C ARG A 265 4.38 -21.22 23.88
N TYR A 266 3.11 -21.39 24.26
CA TYR A 266 2.75 -22.49 25.17
C TYR A 266 3.04 -23.86 24.52
N GLN A 267 2.65 -24.00 23.24
CA GLN A 267 2.89 -25.24 22.50
C GLN A 267 4.39 -25.49 22.29
N ARG A 268 5.16 -24.41 21.99
CA ARG A 268 6.62 -24.49 21.89
C ARG A 268 7.22 -24.91 23.25
N GLY A 269 6.78 -24.33 24.36
CA GLY A 269 7.19 -24.71 25.69
C GLY A 269 6.96 -26.21 26.02
N LEU A 270 5.88 -26.80 25.52
CA LEU A 270 5.65 -28.26 25.66
C LEU A 270 6.69 -29.06 24.87
N VAL A 271 7.08 -28.65 23.67
CA VAL A 271 8.14 -29.28 22.87
C VAL A 271 9.50 -29.08 23.54
N GLU A 272 9.81 -27.89 24.03
CA GLU A 272 11.04 -27.58 24.77
C GLU A 272 11.19 -28.46 26.03
N MET A 273 10.07 -28.76 26.73
CA MET A 273 10.08 -29.69 27.84
C MET A 273 10.56 -31.09 27.43
N GLN A 274 10.15 -31.59 26.28
CA GLN A 274 10.59 -32.87 25.75
C GLN A 274 12.07 -32.87 25.33
N LEU A 275 12.52 -31.74 24.75
CA LEU A 275 13.90 -31.51 24.35
C LEU A 275 14.84 -31.17 25.52
N LYS A 276 14.31 -31.08 26.76
CA LYS A 276 15.03 -30.70 27.99
C LYS A 276 15.62 -29.29 27.96
N GLN A 277 15.02 -28.40 27.22
CA GLN A 277 15.41 -26.98 27.10
C GLN A 277 14.71 -26.14 28.19
N TRP A 278 15.03 -26.45 29.46
CA TRP A 278 14.28 -25.94 30.61
C TRP A 278 14.30 -24.39 30.77
N LYS A 279 15.39 -23.73 30.34
CA LYS A 279 15.51 -22.27 30.42
C LYS A 279 14.58 -21.58 29.43
N GLU A 280 14.52 -22.12 28.25
CA GLU A 280 13.69 -21.68 27.12
C GLU A 280 12.21 -21.79 27.50
N VAL A 281 11.80 -22.93 28.08
CA VAL A 281 10.43 -23.09 28.65
C VAL A 281 10.08 -21.96 29.61
N VAL A 282 10.98 -21.65 30.57
CA VAL A 282 10.71 -20.60 31.54
C VAL A 282 10.57 -19.24 30.85
N SER A 283 11.40 -18.95 29.86
CA SER A 283 11.34 -17.71 29.08
C SER A 283 10.01 -17.56 28.33
N ASP A 284 9.59 -18.61 27.62
CA ASP A 284 8.33 -18.60 26.88
C ASP A 284 7.11 -18.48 27.80
N MET A 285 7.12 -19.20 28.91
CA MET A 285 6.04 -19.11 29.90
C MET A 285 5.99 -17.73 30.57
N GLN A 286 7.13 -17.08 30.81
CA GLN A 286 7.15 -15.71 31.32
C GLN A 286 6.54 -14.71 30.32
N ALA A 287 6.86 -14.83 29.04
CA ALA A 287 6.28 -14.00 28.00
C ALA A 287 4.75 -14.21 27.92
N LEU A 288 4.31 -15.45 28.02
CA LEU A 288 2.89 -15.81 28.00
C LEU A 288 2.15 -15.29 29.25
N ILE A 289 2.72 -15.44 30.44
CA ILE A 289 2.17 -14.93 31.70
C ILE A 289 2.08 -13.40 31.70
N ALA A 290 3.07 -12.72 31.13
CA ALA A 290 3.04 -11.26 31.00
C ALA A 290 1.85 -10.77 30.13
N ARG A 291 1.46 -11.53 29.12
CA ARG A 291 0.33 -11.23 28.24
C ARG A 291 -1.01 -11.73 28.77
N TYR A 292 -0.98 -12.92 29.38
CA TYR A 292 -2.16 -13.62 29.92
C TYR A 292 -1.91 -14.00 31.40
N PRO A 293 -2.03 -13.05 32.34
CA PRO A 293 -1.67 -13.25 33.77
C PRO A 293 -2.49 -14.35 34.46
N TYR A 294 -3.62 -14.75 33.92
CA TYR A 294 -4.53 -15.75 34.50
C TYR A 294 -4.46 -17.12 33.81
N PHE A 295 -3.52 -17.31 32.88
CA PHE A 295 -3.36 -18.57 32.16
C PHE A 295 -2.56 -19.58 33.02
N LEU A 296 -3.26 -20.29 33.90
CA LEU A 296 -2.71 -21.24 34.86
C LEU A 296 -1.72 -22.28 34.28
N PRO A 297 -1.97 -22.89 33.10
CA PRO A 297 -1.06 -23.87 32.52
C PRO A 297 0.37 -23.35 32.33
N ALA A 298 0.57 -22.08 32.04
CA ALA A 298 1.90 -21.50 31.90
C ALA A 298 2.67 -21.47 33.22
N TYR A 299 2.00 -21.16 34.33
CA TYR A 299 2.63 -21.21 35.66
C TYR A 299 3.06 -22.63 36.05
N TYR A 300 2.20 -23.62 35.80
CA TYR A 300 2.53 -25.01 36.08
C TYR A 300 3.68 -25.53 35.21
N LEU A 301 3.70 -25.17 33.91
CA LEU A 301 4.78 -25.59 33.02
C LEU A 301 6.11 -24.92 33.41
N ALA A 302 6.10 -23.63 33.76
CA ALA A 302 7.27 -22.93 34.28
C ALA A 302 7.76 -23.55 35.60
N ALA A 303 6.85 -23.93 36.53
CA ALA A 303 7.20 -24.60 37.77
C ALA A 303 7.83 -25.97 37.53
N GLN A 304 7.33 -26.75 36.58
CA GLN A 304 7.91 -28.05 36.17
C GLN A 304 9.33 -27.86 35.61
N ALA A 305 9.54 -26.90 34.72
CA ALA A 305 10.85 -26.59 34.17
C ALA A 305 11.84 -26.15 35.27
N LYS A 306 11.44 -25.29 36.19
CA LYS A 306 12.24 -24.87 37.35
C LYS A 306 12.62 -26.04 38.25
N THR A 307 11.68 -26.99 38.47
CA THR A 307 11.97 -28.21 39.24
C THR A 307 13.04 -29.05 38.53
N LYS A 308 12.95 -29.21 37.22
CA LYS A 308 13.95 -29.96 36.41
C LYS A 308 15.33 -29.27 36.39
N MET A 309 15.39 -27.96 36.55
CA MET A 309 16.63 -27.17 36.70
C MET A 309 17.23 -27.26 38.13
N GLY A 310 16.53 -27.89 39.08
CA GLY A 310 16.93 -27.88 40.49
C GLY A 310 16.55 -26.63 41.28
N ASP A 311 15.90 -25.64 40.66
CA ASP A 311 15.44 -24.37 41.28
C ASP A 311 14.11 -24.61 42.03
N GLN A 312 14.18 -25.23 43.20
CA GLN A 312 13.00 -25.53 44.00
C GLN A 312 12.29 -24.23 44.51
N ALA A 313 13.05 -23.19 44.78
CA ALA A 313 12.47 -21.91 45.23
C ALA A 313 11.70 -21.20 44.08
N GLY A 314 12.23 -21.23 42.89
CA GLY A 314 11.54 -20.74 41.69
C GLY A 314 10.29 -21.56 41.38
N ALA A 315 10.38 -22.88 41.44
CA ALA A 315 9.24 -23.78 41.24
C ALA A 315 8.11 -23.52 42.25
N TYR A 316 8.46 -23.33 43.52
CA TYR A 316 7.49 -23.01 44.57
C TYR A 316 6.78 -21.68 44.30
N ARG A 317 7.52 -20.65 43.87
CA ARG A 317 6.92 -19.34 43.55
C ARG A 317 5.86 -19.44 42.47
N TYR A 318 6.14 -20.12 41.38
CA TYR A 318 5.16 -20.31 40.29
C TYR A 318 3.94 -21.12 40.75
N ARG A 319 4.13 -22.22 41.51
CA ARG A 319 3.02 -22.99 42.05
C ARG A 319 2.14 -22.17 42.97
N LYS A 320 2.74 -21.36 43.86
CA LYS A 320 2.00 -20.50 44.75
C LYS A 320 1.19 -19.46 43.99
N GLN A 321 1.79 -18.82 42.95
CA GLN A 321 1.07 -17.87 42.12
C GLN A 321 -0.12 -18.54 41.40
N ALA A 322 0.04 -19.78 40.91
CA ALA A 322 -1.05 -20.53 40.31
C ALA A 322 -2.18 -20.79 41.33
N GLN A 323 -1.84 -21.23 42.54
CA GLN A 323 -2.82 -21.48 43.60
C GLN A 323 -3.57 -20.20 44.01
N ASP A 324 -2.84 -19.08 44.20
CA ASP A 324 -3.46 -17.78 44.56
C ASP A 324 -4.46 -17.34 43.44
N LEU A 325 -4.20 -17.69 42.19
CA LEU A 325 -5.10 -17.41 41.05
C LEU A 325 -6.31 -18.35 41.02
N GLU A 326 -6.11 -19.65 41.34
CA GLU A 326 -7.22 -20.62 41.44
C GLU A 326 -8.18 -20.22 42.57
N GLU A 327 -7.67 -19.88 43.76
CA GLU A 327 -8.49 -19.41 44.88
C GLU A 327 -9.30 -18.15 44.52
N LYS A 328 -8.70 -17.18 43.81
CA LYS A 328 -9.40 -15.99 43.31
C LYS A 328 -10.51 -16.36 42.31
N LYS A 329 -10.26 -17.33 41.43
CA LYS A 329 -11.24 -17.79 40.46
C LYS A 329 -12.44 -18.47 41.14
N GLU A 330 -12.19 -19.31 42.14
CA GLU A 330 -13.23 -19.94 42.95
C GLU A 330 -14.05 -18.91 43.75
N GLN A 331 -13.41 -17.89 44.34
CA GLN A 331 -14.10 -16.81 45.08
C GLN A 331 -15.04 -16.01 44.19
N ILE A 332 -14.67 -15.78 42.93
CA ILE A 332 -15.51 -15.10 41.94
C ILE A 332 -16.68 -15.99 41.52
N GLN A 333 -16.43 -17.28 41.27
CA GLN A 333 -17.47 -18.24 40.86
C GLN A 333 -18.48 -18.49 42.02
N SER A 334 -18.04 -18.44 43.29
CA SER A 334 -18.91 -18.60 44.43
C SER A 334 -19.65 -17.29 44.83
N GLY A 335 -19.44 -16.17 44.13
CA GLY A 335 -20.08 -14.88 44.41
C GLY A 335 -19.48 -14.15 45.62
N GLN A 336 -18.36 -14.61 46.18
CA GLN A 336 -17.67 -14.01 47.33
C GLN A 336 -16.75 -12.86 46.95
N ALA A 337 -16.48 -12.65 45.66
CA ALA A 337 -15.73 -11.52 45.11
C ALA A 337 -16.40 -10.97 43.85
N GLN A 338 -16.29 -9.64 43.64
CA GLN A 338 -16.78 -9.03 42.40
C GLN A 338 -15.92 -9.47 41.21
N PRO A 339 -16.54 -9.79 40.05
CA PRO A 339 -15.80 -10.12 38.85
C PRO A 339 -14.97 -8.92 38.40
N ASN A 340 -13.65 -9.05 38.42
CA ASN A 340 -12.78 -8.10 37.76
C ASN A 340 -12.92 -8.31 36.23
N THR A 341 -13.16 -7.23 35.50
CA THR A 341 -13.30 -7.26 34.03
C THR A 341 -12.14 -7.99 33.33
N ASP A 342 -10.94 -7.91 33.91
CA ASP A 342 -9.74 -8.57 33.40
C ASP A 342 -9.77 -10.10 33.54
N LEU A 343 -10.52 -10.64 34.52
CA LEU A 343 -10.71 -12.08 34.71
C LEU A 343 -11.75 -12.67 33.76
N ILE A 344 -12.73 -11.87 33.35
CA ILE A 344 -13.74 -12.29 32.35
C ILE A 344 -13.11 -12.37 30.95
N VAL A 345 -12.20 -11.45 30.64
CA VAL A 345 -11.42 -11.48 29.38
C VAL A 345 -10.40 -12.63 29.38
N ALA A 346 -9.94 -13.07 30.57
CA ALA A 346 -8.97 -14.17 30.71
C ALA A 346 -9.59 -15.57 30.60
N ASP A 347 -10.90 -15.71 30.74
CA ASP A 347 -11.61 -16.95 30.36
C ASP A 347 -11.74 -17.12 28.82
N ALA A 348 -11.40 -16.09 28.03
CA ALA A 348 -10.93 -16.27 26.67
C ALA A 348 -9.53 -16.90 26.68
N GLN A 349 -9.42 -18.08 27.29
CA GLN A 349 -8.22 -18.92 27.28
C GLN A 349 -7.70 -19.04 25.85
N PRO A 350 -6.38 -19.31 25.68
CA PRO A 350 -5.93 -20.20 24.64
C PRO A 350 -6.41 -21.62 25.03
N GLN A 351 -7.73 -21.77 25.22
CA GLN A 351 -8.35 -23.07 25.10
C GLN A 351 -7.86 -23.59 23.77
N LYS A 352 -7.67 -24.89 23.64
CA LYS A 352 -7.83 -25.55 22.37
C LYS A 352 -8.90 -24.77 21.64
N LYS A 353 -8.48 -23.64 20.99
CA LYS A 353 -9.40 -22.85 20.18
C LYS A 353 -9.97 -23.88 19.27
N ASP A 354 -11.25 -24.05 19.32
CA ASP A 354 -11.93 -24.91 18.36
C ASP A 354 -11.59 -24.25 17.01
N HIS A 355 -10.47 -24.70 16.41
CA HIS A 355 -9.94 -24.19 15.16
C HIS A 355 -11.00 -24.15 14.07
N ARG A 356 -12.11 -24.87 14.29
CA ARG A 356 -13.32 -24.84 13.46
C ARG A 356 -13.97 -23.47 13.33
N LYS A 357 -13.83 -22.57 14.31
CA LYS A 357 -14.44 -21.22 14.27
C LYS A 357 -13.58 -20.18 13.55
N GLU A 358 -12.25 -20.33 13.52
CA GLU A 358 -11.35 -19.41 12.82
C GLU A 358 -11.29 -19.66 11.31
N PHE A 359 -11.53 -20.88 10.86
CA PHE A 359 -11.51 -21.24 9.44
C PHE A 359 -12.65 -20.62 8.61
N SER A 360 -13.74 -20.19 9.22
CA SER A 360 -14.86 -19.56 8.50
C SER A 360 -14.51 -18.18 7.90
N ALA A 361 -13.56 -17.47 8.47
CA ALA A 361 -13.15 -16.15 7.99
C ALA A 361 -12.29 -16.22 6.71
N HIS A 362 -11.48 -17.28 6.54
CA HIS A 362 -10.65 -17.47 5.35
C HIS A 362 -11.40 -18.06 4.16
N ALA A 363 -12.51 -18.75 4.39
CA ALA A 363 -13.34 -19.31 3.31
C ALA A 363 -14.07 -18.26 2.45
N ALA A 364 -14.14 -17.01 2.92
CA ALA A 364 -14.88 -15.95 2.24
C ALA A 364 -14.05 -15.10 1.25
N GLN A 365 -12.74 -15.31 1.16
CA GLN A 365 -11.89 -14.57 0.21
C GLN A 365 -11.83 -15.30 -1.13
N ASN A 366 -12.67 -14.89 -2.07
CA ASN A 366 -12.55 -15.27 -3.48
C ASN A 366 -11.24 -14.70 -4.05
N GLN A 367 -10.22 -15.54 -4.19
CA GLN A 367 -9.09 -15.23 -5.06
C GLN A 367 -9.55 -15.45 -6.51
N GLN A 368 -9.78 -14.36 -7.24
CA GLN A 368 -9.84 -14.44 -8.70
C GLN A 368 -8.44 -14.81 -9.21
N GLU A 369 -8.32 -15.97 -9.85
CA GLU A 369 -7.10 -16.34 -10.57
C GLU A 369 -6.87 -15.37 -11.73
N PRO A 370 -5.64 -14.90 -11.98
CA PRO A 370 -5.32 -14.16 -13.19
C PRO A 370 -5.48 -15.09 -14.41
N THR A 371 -6.24 -14.65 -15.39
CA THR A 371 -6.39 -15.35 -16.67
C THR A 371 -5.11 -15.26 -17.47
N GLU A 372 -4.63 -16.42 -18.03
CA GLU A 372 -3.36 -16.60 -18.73
C GLU A 372 -3.30 -16.01 -20.16
N ASP A 373 -4.10 -15.04 -20.54
CA ASP A 373 -4.03 -14.38 -21.85
C ASP A 373 -3.32 -13.01 -21.78
N GLU A 374 -2.09 -12.99 -21.29
CA GLU A 374 -1.23 -11.81 -21.37
C GLU A 374 -0.44 -11.77 -22.68
N GLN A 375 -0.99 -11.13 -23.70
CA GLN A 375 -0.14 -10.60 -24.76
C GLN A 375 0.82 -9.57 -24.16
N LYS A 376 2.12 -9.85 -24.23
CA LYS A 376 3.18 -8.96 -23.74
C LYS A 376 3.15 -7.64 -24.51
N TYR A 377 2.53 -6.63 -23.92
CA TYR A 377 2.65 -5.25 -24.36
C TYR A 377 3.88 -4.62 -23.69
N ASP A 378 4.81 -4.11 -24.50
CA ASP A 378 6.03 -3.45 -24.01
C ASP A 378 5.70 -1.98 -23.68
N SER A 379 5.52 -1.68 -22.39
CA SER A 379 5.26 -0.35 -21.86
C SER A 379 6.38 0.08 -20.91
N GLN A 380 6.84 1.33 -21.05
CA GLN A 380 7.88 1.90 -20.18
C GLN A 380 7.46 1.98 -18.72
N THR A 381 6.16 1.94 -18.43
CA THR A 381 5.60 2.03 -17.07
C THR A 381 5.20 0.68 -16.49
N ARG A 382 5.02 -0.34 -17.35
CA ARG A 382 4.62 -1.69 -16.91
C ARG A 382 5.72 -2.32 -16.05
N GLY A 383 5.37 -2.76 -14.84
CA GLY A 383 6.31 -3.34 -13.88
C GLY A 383 7.10 -2.33 -13.04
N SER A 384 7.21 -1.06 -13.43
CA SER A 384 7.88 -0.02 -12.63
C SER A 384 7.07 0.36 -11.39
N ILE A 385 5.73 0.31 -11.50
CA ILE A 385 4.79 0.65 -10.42
C ILE A 385 4.69 -0.46 -9.36
N GLN A 386 5.16 -1.68 -9.67
CA GLN A 386 5.11 -2.82 -8.73
C GLN A 386 6.26 -2.84 -7.72
N LYS A 387 7.25 -1.95 -7.83
CA LYS A 387 8.39 -1.86 -6.91
C LYS A 387 8.02 -1.04 -5.66
N ARG A 388 7.44 -1.71 -4.66
CA ARG A 388 7.05 -1.10 -3.37
C ARG A 388 8.22 -0.53 -2.54
N TYR A 389 9.47 -0.81 -2.90
CA TYR A 389 10.68 -0.50 -2.14
C TYR A 389 11.68 0.33 -2.97
N GLN A 390 11.23 1.41 -3.61
CA GLN A 390 12.15 2.40 -4.15
C GLN A 390 12.54 3.40 -3.05
N ASP A 391 13.79 3.87 -3.11
CA ASP A 391 14.23 4.98 -2.26
C ASP A 391 13.36 6.21 -2.55
N VAL A 392 12.84 6.81 -1.49
CA VAL A 392 11.99 7.99 -1.58
C VAL A 392 12.90 9.21 -1.64
N VAL A 393 13.05 9.77 -2.82
CA VAL A 393 13.88 10.96 -3.06
C VAL A 393 12.97 12.07 -3.61
N ASN A 394 13.16 13.29 -3.13
CA ASN A 394 12.49 14.47 -3.67
C ASN A 394 12.85 14.66 -5.14
N GLU A 395 11.89 15.15 -5.93
CA GLU A 395 12.17 15.61 -7.29
C GLU A 395 13.15 16.79 -7.25
N PRO A 396 14.11 16.84 -8.19
CA PRO A 396 15.20 17.81 -8.16
C PRO A 396 14.73 19.23 -8.45
N ASN A 397 15.60 20.19 -8.15
CA ASN A 397 15.39 21.59 -8.48
C ASN A 397 15.23 21.84 -9.97
N ILE A 398 14.43 22.84 -10.33
CA ILE A 398 14.43 23.41 -11.67
C ILE A 398 15.75 24.15 -11.87
N SER A 399 16.46 23.86 -12.96
CA SER A 399 17.69 24.54 -13.34
C SER A 399 17.63 24.99 -14.80
N LEU A 400 18.53 25.91 -15.16
CA LEU A 400 18.71 26.36 -16.53
C LEU A 400 19.83 25.56 -17.19
N SER A 401 19.57 24.93 -18.33
CA SER A 401 20.53 24.11 -19.05
C SER A 401 20.35 24.17 -20.57
N TYR A 402 21.43 23.93 -21.32
CA TYR A 402 21.36 23.68 -22.78
C TYR A 402 20.86 22.26 -23.07
N TYR A 403 21.10 21.31 -22.17
CA TYR A 403 20.91 19.90 -22.37
C TYR A 403 19.82 19.36 -21.46
N SER A 404 18.67 19.09 -22.01
CA SER A 404 17.55 18.50 -21.30
C SER A 404 17.26 17.09 -21.80
N HIS A 405 16.81 16.22 -20.90
CA HIS A 405 16.31 14.91 -21.27
C HIS A 405 14.80 14.93 -21.38
N ASP A 406 14.27 14.61 -22.57
CA ASP A 406 12.82 14.56 -22.77
C ASP A 406 12.27 13.20 -22.35
N MET A 407 11.29 13.21 -21.44
CA MET A 407 10.53 12.02 -21.04
C MET A 407 9.14 12.06 -21.65
N SER A 408 8.68 10.92 -22.21
CA SER A 408 7.41 10.86 -22.95
C SER A 408 6.16 11.02 -22.08
N LEU A 409 6.27 10.82 -20.76
CA LEU A 409 5.09 10.75 -19.86
C LEU A 409 4.89 12.00 -19.01
N ARG A 410 5.89 12.85 -18.86
CA ARG A 410 5.76 14.08 -18.08
C ARG A 410 6.42 15.26 -18.77
N ARG A 411 6.00 16.47 -18.36
CA ARG A 411 6.67 17.70 -18.75
C ARG A 411 8.02 17.76 -18.04
N THR A 412 9.12 17.83 -18.77
CA THR A 412 10.48 17.97 -18.24
C THR A 412 11.12 19.30 -18.61
N ASN A 413 10.58 19.96 -19.60
CA ASN A 413 10.99 21.30 -20.05
C ASN A 413 9.90 22.31 -19.65
N TYR A 414 10.31 23.34 -18.94
CA TYR A 414 9.42 24.38 -18.43
C TYR A 414 9.62 25.65 -19.22
N TYR A 415 8.50 26.28 -19.57
CA TYR A 415 8.51 27.55 -20.30
C TYR A 415 8.44 28.73 -19.33
N HIS A 416 9.26 29.74 -19.58
CA HIS A 416 9.14 31.07 -19.00
C HIS A 416 9.59 32.12 -20.00
N PRO A 417 8.86 33.28 -20.20
CA PRO A 417 9.16 34.26 -21.23
C PRO A 417 10.57 34.83 -21.16
N ILE A 418 11.17 34.86 -19.97
CA ILE A 418 12.53 35.35 -19.75
C ILE A 418 13.59 34.51 -20.47
N VAL A 419 13.34 33.19 -20.65
CA VAL A 419 14.25 32.31 -21.40
C VAL A 419 14.27 32.66 -22.89
N ASP A 420 13.12 33.04 -23.47
CA ASP A 420 13.06 33.46 -24.86
C ASP A 420 13.85 34.76 -25.09
N GLN A 421 13.81 35.67 -24.11
CA GLN A 421 14.59 36.90 -24.18
C GLN A 421 16.09 36.62 -24.12
N LEU A 422 16.53 35.72 -23.24
CA LEU A 422 17.92 35.26 -23.14
C LEU A 422 18.38 34.57 -24.43
N ASN A 423 17.55 33.68 -24.97
CA ASN A 423 17.86 32.91 -26.18
C ASN A 423 17.95 33.77 -27.45
N ARG A 424 17.41 35.01 -27.45
CA ARG A 424 17.59 35.99 -28.51
C ARG A 424 18.93 36.72 -28.42
N SER A 425 19.62 36.56 -27.31
CA SER A 425 20.95 37.14 -27.13
C SER A 425 21.99 36.33 -27.95
N GLU A 426 22.82 37.01 -28.75
CA GLU A 426 23.90 36.38 -29.52
C GLU A 426 25.07 35.87 -28.64
N ALA A 427 25.01 36.12 -27.33
CA ALA A 427 26.06 35.70 -26.41
C ALA A 427 26.06 34.20 -26.10
N LEU A 428 24.92 33.52 -26.31
CA LEU A 428 24.76 32.11 -25.97
C LEU A 428 25.05 31.17 -27.16
N PRO A 429 25.81 30.06 -26.96
CA PRO A 429 26.13 29.11 -28.03
C PRO A 429 24.93 28.24 -28.44
N ALA A 430 23.94 28.08 -27.58
CA ALA A 430 22.73 27.26 -27.81
C ALA A 430 21.53 27.79 -27.01
N SER A 431 20.33 27.30 -27.34
CA SER A 431 19.12 27.69 -26.64
C SER A 431 19.03 27.04 -25.25
N LEU A 432 18.82 27.89 -24.24
CA LEU A 432 18.60 27.49 -22.86
C LEU A 432 17.14 27.06 -22.62
N ARG A 433 16.97 26.16 -21.66
CA ARG A 433 15.66 25.70 -21.19
C ARG A 433 15.66 25.49 -19.69
N PHE A 434 14.55 25.76 -19.03
CA PHE A 434 14.35 25.31 -17.67
C PHE A 434 14.03 23.80 -17.66
N THR A 435 14.71 23.04 -16.82
CA THR A 435 14.55 21.58 -16.75
C THR A 435 14.85 21.06 -15.33
N THR A 436 14.26 19.91 -15.00
CA THR A 436 14.62 19.12 -13.82
C THR A 436 15.64 18.03 -14.16
N GLN A 437 15.90 17.78 -15.45
CA GLN A 437 16.77 16.67 -15.89
C GLN A 437 17.80 17.18 -16.89
N GLU A 438 19.06 17.04 -16.49
CA GLU A 438 20.20 17.37 -17.33
C GLU A 438 20.80 16.11 -17.94
N MET A 439 21.23 16.22 -19.20
CA MET A 439 21.94 15.15 -19.87
C MET A 439 23.42 15.10 -19.42
N SER A 440 23.98 13.91 -19.35
CA SER A 440 25.43 13.75 -19.16
C SER A 440 26.19 14.22 -20.38
N LEU A 441 27.24 15.01 -20.17
CA LEU A 441 28.09 15.53 -21.26
C LEU A 441 29.05 14.45 -21.78
N THR A 442 29.27 14.46 -23.08
CA THR A 442 30.40 13.75 -23.69
C THR A 442 31.70 14.55 -23.57
N ALA A 443 32.86 13.91 -23.72
CA ALA A 443 34.13 14.60 -23.69
C ALA A 443 34.22 15.75 -24.71
N GLN A 444 33.69 15.53 -25.93
CA GLN A 444 33.66 16.56 -26.97
C GLN A 444 32.79 17.78 -26.57
N MET A 445 31.70 17.55 -25.89
CA MET A 445 30.86 18.66 -25.38
C MET A 445 31.59 19.43 -24.29
N VAL A 446 32.30 18.76 -23.41
CA VAL A 446 33.13 19.40 -22.36
C VAL A 446 34.21 20.28 -22.99
N ASP A 447 34.93 19.78 -23.98
CA ASP A 447 35.97 20.53 -24.71
C ASP A 447 35.37 21.77 -25.42
N PHE A 448 34.18 21.64 -25.99
CA PHE A 448 33.43 22.76 -26.58
C PHE A 448 33.15 23.85 -25.54
N HIS A 449 32.63 23.49 -24.36
CA HIS A 449 32.34 24.46 -23.30
C HIS A 449 33.62 25.15 -22.75
N PHE A 450 34.75 24.45 -22.65
CA PHE A 450 36.01 25.10 -22.32
C PHE A 450 36.45 26.12 -23.38
N SER A 451 36.20 25.83 -24.67
CA SER A 451 36.52 26.80 -25.74
C SER A 451 35.64 28.05 -25.67
N GLU A 452 34.34 27.88 -25.33
CA GLU A 452 33.39 29.00 -25.13
C GLU A 452 33.75 29.84 -23.89
N ILE A 453 34.15 29.22 -22.77
CA ILE A 453 34.67 29.95 -21.60
C ILE A 453 35.85 30.83 -21.98
N ASN A 454 36.80 30.30 -22.76
CA ASN A 454 37.94 31.07 -23.22
C ASN A 454 37.52 32.24 -24.15
N ARG A 455 36.62 32.00 -25.10
CA ARG A 455 36.05 33.05 -25.99
C ARG A 455 35.36 34.16 -25.19
N LEU A 456 34.48 33.79 -24.26
CA LEU A 456 33.79 34.73 -23.40
C LEU A 456 34.71 35.52 -22.48
N THR A 457 35.78 34.87 -21.98
CA THR A 457 36.76 35.53 -21.16
C THR A 457 37.46 36.65 -21.91
N GLN A 458 37.87 36.44 -23.18
CA GLN A 458 38.45 37.49 -24.00
C GLN A 458 37.50 38.65 -24.25
N LEU A 459 36.22 38.39 -24.46
CA LEU A 459 35.22 39.43 -24.64
C LEU A 459 34.99 40.24 -23.34
N ILE A 460 34.92 39.57 -22.20
CA ILE A 460 34.75 40.20 -20.88
C ILE A 460 35.93 41.08 -20.52
N ASP A 461 37.15 40.64 -20.84
CA ASP A 461 38.39 41.40 -20.59
C ASP A 461 38.41 42.70 -21.46
N ALA A 462 37.83 42.67 -22.65
CA ALA A 462 37.72 43.84 -23.53
C ALA A 462 36.62 44.79 -23.06
N THR A 463 35.44 44.29 -22.79
CA THR A 463 34.28 45.06 -22.37
C THR A 463 33.39 44.24 -21.43
N PRO A 464 33.57 44.41 -20.11
CA PRO A 464 32.72 43.69 -19.15
C PRO A 464 31.27 44.10 -19.28
N ASP A 465 30.40 43.09 -19.43
CA ASP A 465 28.96 43.28 -19.57
C ASP A 465 28.23 42.15 -18.79
N ALA A 466 27.04 42.46 -18.25
CA ALA A 466 26.24 41.52 -17.47
C ALA A 466 25.88 40.26 -18.26
N ALA A 467 25.51 40.41 -19.54
CA ALA A 467 25.12 39.30 -20.39
C ALA A 467 26.31 38.36 -20.69
N LEU A 468 27.52 38.90 -20.93
CA LEU A 468 28.70 38.10 -21.17
C LEU A 468 29.15 37.37 -19.92
N LEU A 469 29.14 38.03 -18.75
CA LEU A 469 29.46 37.38 -17.46
C LEU A 469 28.45 36.27 -17.16
N PHE A 470 27.17 36.50 -17.37
CA PHE A 470 26.15 35.48 -17.15
C PHE A 470 26.26 34.32 -18.15
N ALA A 471 26.53 34.60 -19.43
CA ALA A 471 26.80 33.56 -20.41
C ALA A 471 27.99 32.66 -19.97
N ARG A 472 29.09 33.28 -19.51
CA ARG A 472 30.25 32.49 -19.02
C ARG A 472 29.91 31.72 -17.73
N ALA A 473 29.07 32.27 -16.84
CA ALA A 473 28.60 31.57 -15.66
C ALA A 473 27.81 30.29 -16.02
N ILE A 474 26.98 30.35 -17.07
CA ILE A 474 26.27 29.16 -17.58
C ILE A 474 27.24 28.11 -18.10
N GLU A 475 28.26 28.53 -18.87
CA GLU A 475 29.29 27.60 -19.37
C GLU A 475 30.06 26.91 -18.22
N PHE A 476 30.45 27.65 -17.18
CA PHE A 476 31.03 27.08 -15.97
C PHE A 476 30.09 26.09 -15.29
N ALA A 477 28.80 26.42 -15.14
CA ALA A 477 27.84 25.56 -14.52
C ALA A 477 27.62 24.26 -15.30
N VAL A 478 27.61 24.31 -16.63
CA VAL A 478 27.48 23.12 -17.50
C VAL A 478 28.62 22.14 -17.27
N ILE A 479 29.86 22.59 -17.08
CA ILE A 479 31.00 21.75 -16.75
C ILE A 479 31.13 21.45 -15.25
N LYS A 480 30.13 21.88 -14.45
CA LYS A 480 30.01 21.70 -12.98
C LYS A 480 31.04 22.49 -12.14
N ASP A 481 31.65 23.53 -12.71
CA ASP A 481 32.42 24.50 -11.95
C ASP A 481 31.48 25.58 -11.37
N TYR A 482 30.74 25.16 -10.33
CA TYR A 482 29.75 26.02 -9.70
C TYR A 482 30.34 27.21 -8.96
N ALA A 483 31.59 27.10 -8.49
CA ALA A 483 32.25 28.20 -7.80
C ALA A 483 32.53 29.37 -8.75
N SER A 484 33.10 29.13 -9.94
CA SER A 484 33.31 30.13 -10.97
C SER A 484 32.00 30.69 -11.52
N ALA A 485 30.98 29.83 -11.67
CA ALA A 485 29.66 30.26 -12.09
C ALA A 485 29.01 31.24 -11.10
N VAL A 486 29.08 30.98 -9.79
CA VAL A 486 28.59 31.85 -8.72
C VAL A 486 29.34 33.18 -8.65
N ASP A 487 30.66 33.17 -8.87
CA ASP A 487 31.47 34.39 -8.91
C ASP A 487 31.08 35.30 -10.08
N ASP A 488 30.97 34.74 -11.29
CA ASP A 488 30.51 35.50 -12.45
C ASP A 488 29.09 36.04 -12.29
N CYS A 489 28.15 35.26 -11.73
CA CYS A 489 26.82 35.76 -11.38
C CYS A 489 26.87 36.92 -10.37
N THR A 490 27.75 36.83 -9.38
CA THR A 490 27.88 37.90 -8.36
C THR A 490 28.42 39.18 -8.95
N ARG A 491 29.26 39.11 -9.96
CA ARG A 491 29.73 40.28 -10.74
C ARG A 491 28.64 40.78 -11.70
N ALA A 492 27.95 39.86 -12.39
CA ALA A 492 26.93 40.22 -13.37
C ALA A 492 25.71 40.92 -12.75
N VAL A 493 25.25 40.48 -11.56
CA VAL A 493 24.04 41.03 -10.91
C VAL A 493 24.13 42.53 -10.63
N VAL A 494 25.34 43.07 -10.41
CA VAL A 494 25.56 44.50 -10.13
C VAL A 494 25.33 45.37 -11.37
N MET A 495 25.45 44.77 -12.57
CA MET A 495 25.41 45.43 -13.86
C MET A 495 24.09 45.10 -14.61
N ALA A 496 23.32 44.15 -14.09
CA ALA A 496 22.14 43.62 -14.75
C ALA A 496 20.93 44.57 -14.69
N ASP A 497 20.12 44.57 -15.71
CA ASP A 497 18.77 45.10 -15.65
C ASP A 497 17.85 44.19 -14.80
N ARG A 498 16.63 44.65 -14.54
CA ARG A 498 15.70 43.94 -13.65
C ARG A 498 15.37 42.52 -14.12
N ASP A 499 15.18 42.29 -15.41
CA ASP A 499 14.78 41.00 -15.96
C ASP A 499 15.96 40.03 -15.92
N MET A 500 17.16 40.49 -16.22
CA MET A 500 18.39 39.71 -16.12
C MET A 500 18.75 39.43 -14.66
N GLU A 501 18.53 40.38 -13.73
CA GLU A 501 18.75 40.16 -12.29
C GLU A 501 17.92 38.97 -11.76
N VAL A 502 16.67 38.81 -12.20
CA VAL A 502 15.80 37.68 -11.83
C VAL A 502 16.47 36.35 -12.17
N VAL A 503 16.95 36.22 -13.42
CA VAL A 503 17.54 34.94 -13.88
C VAL A 503 18.90 34.71 -13.25
N ILE A 504 19.72 35.74 -13.13
CA ILE A 504 21.05 35.64 -12.49
C ILE A 504 20.90 35.18 -11.03
N CYS A 505 20.01 35.81 -10.25
CA CYS A 505 19.79 35.44 -8.85
C CYS A 505 19.23 34.01 -8.75
N PHE A 506 18.29 33.64 -9.63
CA PHE A 506 17.74 32.27 -9.66
C PHE A 506 18.84 31.23 -9.94
N CYS A 507 19.65 31.42 -10.97
CA CYS A 507 20.74 30.51 -11.34
C CYS A 507 21.83 30.45 -10.26
N ARG A 508 22.20 31.61 -9.70
CA ARG A 508 23.18 31.70 -8.62
C ARG A 508 22.75 30.92 -7.39
N ALA A 509 21.48 31.00 -7.01
CA ALA A 509 20.90 30.19 -5.94
C ALA A 509 21.02 28.70 -6.26
N CYS A 510 20.59 28.26 -7.45
CA CYS A 510 20.68 26.85 -7.88
C CYS A 510 22.11 26.31 -7.84
N TRP A 511 23.09 27.11 -8.26
CA TRP A 511 24.49 26.67 -8.32
C TRP A 511 25.17 26.71 -6.95
N ARG A 512 24.78 27.60 -6.04
CA ARG A 512 25.25 27.57 -4.63
C ARG A 512 24.84 26.30 -3.91
N GLU A 513 23.65 25.77 -4.16
CA GLU A 513 23.21 24.51 -3.59
C GLU A 513 24.05 23.31 -4.06
N ARG A 514 24.64 23.41 -5.26
CA ARG A 514 25.45 22.34 -5.87
C ARG A 514 26.95 22.43 -5.55
N MET A 515 27.37 23.46 -4.81
CA MET A 515 28.74 23.57 -4.33
C MET A 515 29.04 22.49 -3.29
N SER A 516 30.31 22.18 -3.10
CA SER A 516 30.79 21.20 -2.09
C SER A 516 30.37 21.60 -0.66
N GLU A 517 30.33 22.90 -0.39
CA GLU A 517 29.83 23.47 0.87
C GLU A 517 28.74 24.50 0.53
N PRO A 518 27.45 24.07 0.53
CA PRO A 518 26.34 24.94 0.18
C PRO A 518 26.08 26.03 1.23
N ASP A 519 26.01 27.30 0.80
CA ASP A 519 25.54 28.39 1.64
C ASP A 519 24.03 28.59 1.49
N TYR A 520 23.27 27.90 2.33
CA TYR A 520 21.81 27.95 2.27
C TYR A 520 21.24 29.33 2.64
N GLU A 521 21.91 30.14 3.44
CA GLU A 521 21.43 31.48 3.80
C GLU A 521 21.48 32.42 2.60
N LEU A 522 22.60 32.46 1.89
CA LEU A 522 22.74 33.23 0.67
C LEU A 522 21.84 32.69 -0.45
N THR A 523 21.67 31.39 -0.53
CA THR A 523 20.77 30.72 -1.48
C THR A 523 19.31 31.19 -1.28
N LEU A 524 18.84 31.15 -0.03
CA LEU A 524 17.47 31.60 0.30
C LEU A 524 17.29 33.10 0.03
N ARG A 525 18.28 33.94 0.31
CA ARG A 525 18.26 35.37 -0.03
C ARG A 525 18.12 35.62 -1.53
N ASP A 526 18.82 34.84 -2.35
CA ASP A 526 18.72 34.98 -3.81
C ASP A 526 17.32 34.57 -4.30
N TYR A 527 16.72 33.48 -3.80
CA TYR A 527 15.33 33.14 -4.13
C TYR A 527 14.34 34.20 -3.64
N ASP A 528 14.56 34.80 -2.47
CA ASP A 528 13.73 35.93 -1.98
C ASP A 528 13.85 37.16 -2.87
N GLN A 529 15.02 37.44 -3.43
CA GLN A 529 15.21 38.52 -4.39
C GLN A 529 14.43 38.23 -5.68
N VAL A 530 14.50 37.01 -6.21
CA VAL A 530 13.72 36.59 -7.39
C VAL A 530 12.23 36.77 -7.14
N ILE A 531 11.69 36.28 -6.02
CA ILE A 531 10.29 36.38 -5.63
C ILE A 531 9.85 37.85 -5.48
N ARG A 532 10.74 38.71 -4.97
CA ARG A 532 10.45 40.14 -4.83
C ARG A 532 10.38 40.87 -6.17
N LEU A 533 11.28 40.53 -7.08
CA LEU A 533 11.33 41.11 -8.42
C LEU A 533 10.22 40.58 -9.32
N GLN A 534 9.92 39.28 -9.20
CA GLN A 534 8.90 38.58 -9.98
C GLN A 534 8.07 37.65 -9.10
N PRO A 535 6.97 38.15 -8.51
CA PRO A 535 6.17 37.39 -7.54
C PRO A 535 5.44 36.16 -8.11
N ASP A 536 5.32 36.02 -9.42
CA ASP A 536 4.69 34.89 -10.12
C ASP A 536 5.70 33.85 -10.62
N PHE A 537 6.99 33.95 -10.25
CA PHE A 537 8.03 33.02 -10.67
C PHE A 537 7.95 31.70 -9.90
N ALA A 538 7.10 30.78 -10.36
CA ALA A 538 6.80 29.50 -9.69
C ALA A 538 8.04 28.67 -9.31
N PHE A 539 9.08 28.69 -10.17
CA PHE A 539 10.30 27.90 -9.97
C PHE A 539 11.12 28.35 -8.76
N ALA A 540 11.12 29.65 -8.45
CA ALA A 540 11.82 30.17 -7.27
C ALA A 540 11.15 29.68 -5.97
N TYR A 541 9.83 29.68 -5.93
CA TYR A 541 9.09 29.12 -4.78
C TYR A 541 9.36 27.64 -4.62
N TYR A 542 9.36 26.87 -5.72
CA TYR A 542 9.61 25.44 -5.71
C TYR A 542 11.02 25.11 -5.20
N ASN A 543 12.06 25.73 -5.80
CA ASN A 543 13.44 25.47 -5.41
C ASN A 543 13.70 25.94 -3.97
N LYS A 544 13.16 27.10 -3.56
CA LYS A 544 13.25 27.57 -2.18
C LYS A 544 12.65 26.56 -1.20
N ALA A 545 11.51 25.96 -1.55
CA ALA A 545 10.87 24.93 -0.74
C ALA A 545 11.74 23.66 -0.61
N ASN A 546 12.45 23.26 -1.67
CA ASN A 546 13.40 22.15 -1.63
C ASN A 546 14.56 22.43 -0.65
N VAL A 547 15.11 23.65 -0.64
CA VAL A 547 16.15 24.08 0.33
C VAL A 547 15.60 24.00 1.76
N LEU A 548 14.40 24.49 1.99
CA LEU A 548 13.75 24.45 3.31
C LEU A 548 13.51 23.00 3.76
N CYS A 549 13.15 22.08 2.86
CA CYS A 549 13.06 20.65 3.14
C CYS A 549 14.41 20.05 3.57
N THR A 550 15.51 20.41 2.89
CA THR A 550 16.86 19.97 3.27
C THR A 550 17.21 20.42 4.69
N GLN A 551 16.76 21.63 5.08
CA GLN A 551 16.92 22.18 6.44
C GLN A 551 15.88 21.65 7.44
N ARG A 552 14.98 20.73 7.04
CA ARG A 552 13.86 20.17 7.83
C ARG A 552 12.84 21.22 8.28
N ASN A 553 12.78 22.35 7.61
CA ASN A 553 11.76 23.37 7.84
C ASN A 553 10.49 23.05 7.00
N TRP A 554 9.80 21.97 7.41
CA TRP A 554 8.72 21.36 6.64
C TRP A 554 7.52 22.29 6.40
N ARG A 555 7.14 23.11 7.39
CA ARG A 555 5.95 23.97 7.28
C ARG A 555 6.16 25.10 6.29
N ASP A 556 7.30 25.79 6.35
CA ASP A 556 7.62 26.84 5.40
C ASP A 556 7.83 26.26 4.00
N ALA A 557 8.37 25.06 3.87
CA ALA A 557 8.47 24.36 2.60
C ALA A 557 7.09 24.12 1.98
N ILE A 558 6.12 23.63 2.75
CA ILE A 558 4.74 23.42 2.29
C ILE A 558 4.11 24.72 1.78
N ASP A 559 4.31 25.83 2.50
CA ASP A 559 3.80 27.14 2.08
C ASP A 559 4.39 27.59 0.74
N HIS A 560 5.69 27.37 0.53
CA HIS A 560 6.35 27.73 -0.71
C HIS A 560 5.96 26.79 -1.87
N TYR A 561 5.85 25.48 -1.66
CA TYR A 561 5.27 24.59 -2.68
C TYR A 561 3.83 24.98 -3.03
N THR A 562 3.04 25.39 -2.05
CA THR A 562 1.65 25.82 -2.28
C THR A 562 1.61 27.06 -3.16
N LYS A 563 2.52 28.02 -2.97
CA LYS A 563 2.67 29.20 -3.83
C LYS A 563 3.14 28.80 -5.23
N ALA A 564 4.11 27.89 -5.36
CA ALA A 564 4.55 27.39 -6.65
C ALA A 564 3.38 26.78 -7.45
N ILE A 565 2.57 25.95 -6.81
CA ILE A 565 1.38 25.32 -7.40
C ILE A 565 0.31 26.36 -7.75
N ALA A 566 0.16 27.42 -6.95
CA ALA A 566 -0.79 28.48 -7.25
C ALA A 566 -0.42 29.25 -8.53
N HIS A 567 0.87 29.37 -8.84
CA HIS A 567 1.36 30.02 -10.07
C HIS A 567 1.46 29.06 -11.26
N ASP A 568 1.68 27.77 -11.04
CA ASP A 568 1.64 26.71 -12.07
C ASP A 568 0.88 25.49 -11.53
N SER A 569 -0.40 25.38 -11.87
CA SER A 569 -1.28 24.29 -11.42
C SER A 569 -0.92 22.91 -12.01
N ASP A 570 -0.07 22.85 -13.02
CA ASP A 570 0.42 21.63 -13.67
C ASP A 570 1.85 21.26 -13.24
N PHE A 571 2.36 21.87 -12.16
CA PHE A 571 3.71 21.65 -11.64
C PHE A 571 3.80 20.33 -10.86
N ALA A 572 4.03 19.22 -11.58
CA ALA A 572 4.01 17.87 -11.05
C ALA A 572 4.99 17.66 -9.88
N GLU A 573 6.21 18.17 -10.01
CA GLU A 573 7.27 18.05 -9.02
C GLU A 573 6.92 18.77 -7.71
N ALA A 574 6.24 19.91 -7.80
CA ALA A 574 5.80 20.67 -6.62
C ALA A 574 4.74 19.88 -5.83
N TYR A 575 3.79 19.24 -6.52
CA TYR A 575 2.84 18.33 -5.87
C TYR A 575 3.55 17.14 -5.25
N PHE A 576 4.48 16.52 -5.96
CA PHE A 576 5.21 15.36 -5.47
C PHE A 576 5.98 15.67 -4.17
N ASN A 577 6.80 16.72 -4.19
CA ASN A 577 7.62 17.11 -3.04
C ASN A 577 6.76 17.63 -1.88
N ARG A 578 5.67 18.38 -2.14
CA ARG A 578 4.72 18.78 -1.09
C ARG A 578 4.02 17.57 -0.49
N GLY A 579 3.62 16.61 -1.31
CA GLY A 579 3.01 15.36 -0.88
C GLY A 579 3.92 14.57 0.06
N LEU A 580 5.19 14.41 -0.30
CA LEU A 580 6.20 13.82 0.58
C LEU A 580 6.39 14.60 1.88
N THR A 581 6.42 15.94 1.78
CA THR A 581 6.58 16.80 2.97
C THR A 581 5.40 16.66 3.92
N TYR A 582 4.16 16.55 3.41
CA TYR A 582 2.99 16.25 4.23
C TYR A 582 3.09 14.89 4.94
N ILE A 583 3.58 13.85 4.24
CA ILE A 583 3.80 12.54 4.85
C ILE A 583 4.85 12.61 5.96
N TYR A 584 5.95 13.33 5.77
CA TYR A 584 6.99 13.51 6.80
C TYR A 584 6.48 14.18 8.08
N ILE A 585 5.48 15.05 7.98
CA ILE A 585 4.85 15.67 9.18
C ILE A 585 3.61 14.94 9.69
N GLY A 586 3.26 13.77 9.11
CA GLY A 586 2.14 12.91 9.52
C GLY A 586 0.77 13.30 8.95
N GLU A 587 0.70 14.25 8.00
CA GLU A 587 -0.54 14.65 7.32
C GLU A 587 -0.80 13.77 6.08
N ASN A 588 -0.95 12.45 6.29
CA ASN A 588 -0.97 11.45 5.22
C ASN A 588 -2.06 11.70 4.16
N GLU A 589 -3.28 12.07 4.57
CA GLU A 589 -4.38 12.31 3.61
C GLU A 589 -4.05 13.41 2.60
N LYS A 590 -3.47 14.52 3.06
CA LYS A 590 -3.02 15.60 2.18
C LYS A 590 -1.87 15.15 1.30
N GLY A 591 -0.94 14.38 1.89
CA GLY A 591 0.19 13.81 1.17
C GLY A 591 -0.25 12.89 0.03
N LEU A 592 -1.14 11.95 0.30
CA LEU A 592 -1.69 11.04 -0.70
C LEU A 592 -2.47 11.78 -1.81
N SER A 593 -3.22 12.83 -1.43
CA SER A 593 -3.91 13.69 -2.40
C SER A 593 -2.96 14.38 -3.38
N ASP A 594 -1.83 14.89 -2.88
CA ASP A 594 -0.81 15.56 -3.70
C ASP A 594 -0.04 14.54 -4.56
N LEU A 595 0.31 13.36 -4.00
CA LEU A 595 0.93 12.28 -4.77
C LEU A 595 0.01 11.77 -5.90
N SER A 596 -1.30 11.65 -5.66
CA SER A 596 -2.27 11.34 -6.71
C SER A 596 -2.22 12.37 -7.84
N LYS A 597 -2.17 13.67 -7.50
CA LYS A 597 -2.07 14.74 -8.50
C LYS A 597 -0.73 14.70 -9.24
N ALA A 598 0.38 14.45 -8.55
CA ALA A 598 1.70 14.29 -9.16
C ALA A 598 1.73 13.10 -10.15
N GLY A 599 1.15 11.96 -9.76
CA GLY A 599 1.00 10.79 -10.63
C GLY A 599 0.14 11.07 -11.87
N GLU A 600 -0.97 11.80 -11.69
CA GLU A 600 -1.83 12.29 -12.77
C GLU A 600 -1.05 13.17 -13.75
N LEU A 601 -0.15 14.02 -13.26
CA LEU A 601 0.69 14.91 -14.07
C LEU A 601 1.94 14.22 -14.66
N GLY A 602 2.13 12.91 -14.42
CA GLY A 602 3.14 12.08 -15.09
C GLY A 602 4.30 11.62 -14.20
N ILE A 603 4.32 11.92 -12.91
CA ILE A 603 5.29 11.32 -11.96
C ILE A 603 4.71 10.00 -11.45
N TYR A 604 4.84 8.94 -12.27
CA TYR A 604 4.22 7.63 -11.99
C TYR A 604 4.77 6.96 -10.71
N GLN A 605 5.98 7.29 -10.27
CA GLN A 605 6.54 6.83 -9.00
C GLN A 605 5.65 7.22 -7.79
N ALA A 606 4.84 8.26 -7.91
CA ALA A 606 3.89 8.67 -6.90
C ALA A 606 2.91 7.54 -6.53
N TYR A 607 2.50 6.70 -7.48
CA TYR A 607 1.61 5.56 -7.22
C TYR A 607 2.25 4.48 -6.34
N ASN A 608 3.58 4.28 -6.43
CA ASN A 608 4.30 3.39 -5.53
C ASN A 608 4.26 3.89 -4.08
N LEU A 609 4.33 5.22 -3.90
CA LEU A 609 4.26 5.85 -2.59
C LEU A 609 2.83 5.80 -2.03
N ILE A 610 1.81 5.98 -2.87
CA ILE A 610 0.41 5.81 -2.47
C ILE A 610 0.18 4.41 -1.91
N LEU A 611 0.67 3.37 -2.59
CA LEU A 611 0.57 1.98 -2.13
C LEU A 611 1.31 1.72 -0.80
N ARG A 612 2.35 2.50 -0.50
CA ARG A 612 3.18 2.34 0.70
C ARG A 612 2.58 3.04 1.92
N PHE A 613 1.95 4.20 1.74
CA PHE A 613 1.48 5.07 2.83
C PHE A 613 -0.04 5.12 2.97
N LYS A 614 -0.74 4.28 2.27
CA LYS A 614 -2.20 4.06 2.28
C LYS A 614 -2.68 3.52 3.64
#